data_6b3dd19c0e7c1b26d8d79d92480d0e2b
#
_entry.id   6b3dd19c0e7c1b26d8d79d92480d0e2b
#
_cell.length_a   1.000
_cell.length_b   1.000
_cell.length_c   1.000
_cell.angle_alpha   90.00
_cell.angle_beta   90.00
_cell.angle_gamma   90.00
#
_symmetry.space_group_name_H-M   'P 1'
#
loop_
_entity.id
_entity.type
_entity.pdbx_description
1 polymer ?
#
loop_
_entity_poly.entity_id
_entity_poly.type
_entity_poly.pdbx_seq_one_letter_code
_entity_poly.pdbx_strand_id
1 'polypeptide(L)'
;MDIIIGTGLLILVLAIFSLFNYKAPRGAKAMGALASAACASFLVEAFQDSFFGKVLGFQFLSEVGGANGSLSGVAAAILVAIAIGVSPGYAVLIGLSVSGTGIIPGFIAGYLVSFLIKWMEKNIPGGLDLIAIIIVGAPLTRFLAQLITPVTVSYTHLRAHETRHD
;
A
#
# COMPACT_ATOMS: atom_id res chain seq x y z
N MET A 1 -30.70 -8.02 3.22
CA MET A 1 -29.64 -8.98 3.66
C MET A 1 -28.26 -8.37 3.45
N ASP A 2 -28.04 -7.60 2.41
CA ASP A 2 -26.76 -7.05 1.97
C ASP A 2 -26.17 -6.00 2.92
N ILE A 3 -26.99 -5.14 3.52
CA ILE A 3 -26.56 -4.15 4.50
C ILE A 3 -25.97 -4.83 5.75
N ILE A 4 -26.56 -5.93 6.21
CA ILE A 4 -26.06 -6.66 7.38
C ILE A 4 -24.73 -7.33 7.07
N ILE A 5 -24.59 -7.93 5.90
CA ILE A 5 -23.36 -8.57 5.43
C ILE A 5 -22.28 -7.50 5.25
N GLY A 6 -22.59 -6.38 4.59
CA GLY A 6 -21.65 -5.27 4.41
C GLY A 6 -21.18 -4.65 5.72
N THR A 7 -22.09 -4.46 6.67
CA THR A 7 -21.75 -3.94 8.01
C THR A 7 -20.92 -4.95 8.80
N GLY A 8 -21.26 -6.24 8.72
CA GLY A 8 -20.47 -7.30 9.36
C GLY A 8 -19.05 -7.38 8.81
N LEU A 9 -18.88 -7.27 7.49
CA LEU A 9 -17.57 -7.24 6.83
C LEU A 9 -16.76 -6.02 7.24
N LEU A 10 -17.40 -4.85 7.33
CA LEU A 10 -16.74 -3.63 7.79
C LEU A 10 -16.21 -3.77 9.22
N ILE A 11 -17.04 -4.31 10.12
CA ILE A 11 -16.64 -4.57 11.51
C ILE A 11 -15.48 -5.56 11.58
N LEU A 12 -15.52 -6.63 10.76
CA LEU A 12 -14.44 -7.60 10.67
C LEU A 12 -13.12 -6.94 10.25
N VAL A 13 -13.15 -6.12 9.20
CA VAL A 13 -11.97 -5.40 8.70
C VAL A 13 -11.43 -4.44 9.76
N LEU A 14 -12.30 -3.68 10.44
CA LEU A 14 -11.90 -2.81 11.53
C LEU A 14 -11.28 -3.58 12.70
N ALA A 15 -11.83 -4.76 13.04
CA ALA A 15 -11.27 -5.63 14.08
C ALA A 15 -9.87 -6.15 13.69
N ILE A 16 -9.67 -6.56 12.43
CA ILE A 16 -8.37 -7.01 11.93
C ILE A 16 -7.35 -5.86 12.00
N PHE A 17 -7.68 -4.68 11.52
CA PHE A 17 -6.79 -3.52 11.59
C PHE A 17 -6.49 -3.08 13.02
N SER A 18 -7.49 -3.12 13.90
CA SER A 18 -7.31 -2.83 15.33
C SER A 18 -6.37 -3.83 15.99
N LEU A 19 -6.57 -5.12 15.72
CA LEU A 19 -5.71 -6.18 16.22
C LEU A 19 -4.27 -6.06 15.70
N PHE A 20 -4.11 -5.75 14.41
CA PHE A 20 -2.81 -5.48 13.81
C PHE A 20 -2.12 -4.28 14.47
N ASN A 21 -2.85 -3.18 14.66
CA ASN A 21 -2.33 -1.96 15.31
C ASN A 21 -1.79 -2.26 16.72
N TYR A 22 -2.46 -3.13 17.46
CA TYR A 22 -2.13 -3.44 18.85
C TYR A 22 -1.08 -4.55 19.00
N LYS A 23 -1.19 -5.65 18.23
CA LYS A 23 -0.35 -6.85 18.40
C LYS A 23 0.85 -6.93 17.46
N ALA A 24 0.81 -6.29 16.29
CA ALA A 24 1.90 -6.41 15.33
C ALA A 24 3.14 -5.60 15.77
N PRO A 25 4.36 -6.09 15.50
CA PRO A 25 5.58 -5.34 15.77
C PRO A 25 5.56 -3.98 15.07
N ARG A 26 5.61 -2.89 15.84
CA ARG A 26 5.46 -1.52 15.32
C ARG A 26 4.16 -1.27 14.54
N GLY A 27 3.10 -2.02 14.83
CA GLY A 27 1.81 -1.94 14.15
C GLY A 27 1.23 -0.54 14.10
N ALA A 28 1.23 0.19 15.22
CA ALA A 28 0.75 1.57 15.28
C ALA A 28 1.50 2.52 14.31
N LYS A 29 2.83 2.37 14.19
CA LYS A 29 3.62 3.17 13.24
C LYS A 29 3.31 2.79 11.79
N ALA A 30 3.18 1.49 11.52
CA ALA A 30 2.80 1.00 10.19
C ALA A 30 1.40 1.46 9.78
N MET A 31 0.43 1.41 10.70
CA MET A 31 -0.93 1.91 10.44
C MET A 31 -0.97 3.42 10.21
N GLY A 32 -0.19 4.21 10.95
CA GLY A 32 -0.02 5.63 10.71
C GLY A 32 0.56 5.91 9.31
N ALA A 33 1.54 5.13 8.89
CA ALA A 33 2.11 5.22 7.55
C ALA A 33 1.09 4.86 6.45
N LEU A 34 0.28 3.81 6.65
CA LEU A 34 -0.80 3.45 5.74
C LEU A 34 -1.84 4.57 5.62
N ALA A 35 -2.25 5.14 6.76
CA ALA A 35 -3.19 6.27 6.76
C ALA A 35 -2.63 7.48 6.01
N SER A 36 -1.35 7.80 6.21
CA SER A 36 -0.68 8.89 5.49
C SER A 36 -0.61 8.64 3.98
N ALA A 37 -0.29 7.41 3.57
CA ALA A 37 -0.27 7.02 2.16
C ALA A 37 -1.66 7.11 1.53
N ALA A 38 -2.69 6.63 2.23
CA ALA A 38 -4.07 6.69 1.78
C ALA A 38 -4.56 8.14 1.62
N CYS A 39 -4.27 9.00 2.60
CA CYS A 39 -4.61 10.41 2.52
C CYS A 39 -3.90 11.10 1.35
N ALA A 40 -2.60 10.88 1.19
CA ALA A 40 -1.82 11.51 0.12
C ALA A 40 -2.29 11.07 -1.28
N SER A 41 -2.59 9.78 -1.48
CA SER A 41 -3.01 9.27 -2.78
C SER A 41 -4.49 9.55 -3.07
N PHE A 42 -5.40 9.17 -2.18
CA PHE A 42 -6.84 9.28 -2.44
C PHE A 42 -7.38 10.70 -2.39
N LEU A 43 -6.88 11.56 -1.49
CA LEU A 43 -7.29 12.96 -1.46
C LEU A 43 -6.81 13.69 -2.71
N VAL A 44 -5.57 13.49 -3.12
CA VAL A 44 -5.05 14.12 -4.34
C VAL A 44 -5.82 13.61 -5.57
N GLU A 45 -6.05 12.29 -5.69
CA GLU A 45 -6.85 11.72 -6.77
C GLU A 45 -8.29 12.30 -6.77
N ALA A 46 -8.95 12.32 -5.61
CA ALA A 46 -10.32 12.83 -5.52
C ALA A 46 -10.42 14.33 -5.88
N PHE A 47 -9.51 15.17 -5.39
CA PHE A 47 -9.54 16.59 -5.70
C PHE A 47 -9.06 16.90 -7.11
N GLN A 48 -7.95 16.33 -7.53
CA GLN A 48 -7.34 16.66 -8.81
C GLN A 48 -8.06 16.01 -9.99
N ASP A 49 -8.33 14.70 -9.92
CA ASP A 49 -9.00 14.01 -11.02
C ASP A 49 -10.52 14.26 -11.01
N SER A 50 -11.20 14.00 -9.88
CA SER A 50 -12.65 14.01 -9.87
C SER A 50 -13.22 15.44 -9.85
N PHE A 51 -12.69 16.33 -9.00
CA PHE A 51 -13.26 17.68 -8.89
C PHE A 51 -12.67 18.62 -9.95
N PHE A 52 -11.36 18.86 -9.95
CA PHE A 52 -10.76 19.81 -10.89
C PHE A 52 -10.70 19.26 -12.32
N GLY A 53 -10.40 17.99 -12.50
CA GLY A 53 -10.29 17.38 -13.83
C GLY A 53 -11.66 17.19 -14.47
N LYS A 54 -12.53 16.37 -13.87
CA LYS A 54 -13.81 15.98 -14.49
C LYS A 54 -14.90 17.04 -14.36
N VAL A 55 -15.01 17.72 -13.20
CA VAL A 55 -16.08 18.71 -12.98
C VAL A 55 -15.74 20.06 -13.61
N LEU A 56 -14.51 20.55 -13.46
CA LEU A 56 -14.08 21.84 -13.99
C LEU A 56 -13.39 21.75 -15.37
N GLY A 57 -13.11 20.53 -15.87
CA GLY A 57 -12.58 20.31 -17.22
C GLY A 57 -11.06 20.55 -17.37
N PHE A 58 -10.31 20.63 -16.28
CA PHE A 58 -8.86 20.79 -16.32
C PHE A 58 -8.15 19.45 -16.53
N GLN A 59 -7.95 19.04 -17.77
CA GLN A 59 -7.35 17.75 -18.13
C GLN A 59 -5.98 17.50 -17.47
N PHE A 60 -5.12 18.50 -17.38
CA PHE A 60 -3.81 18.38 -16.70
C PHE A 60 -3.97 17.96 -15.23
N LEU A 61 -4.98 18.49 -14.52
CA LEU A 61 -5.22 18.14 -13.12
C LEU A 61 -5.78 16.72 -12.98
N SER A 62 -6.56 16.25 -13.94
CA SER A 62 -6.98 14.84 -14.01
C SER A 62 -5.78 13.89 -14.16
N GLU A 63 -4.80 14.24 -15.00
CA GLU A 63 -3.57 13.45 -15.16
C GLU A 63 -2.75 13.40 -13.87
N VAL A 64 -2.66 14.52 -13.14
CA VAL A 64 -1.97 14.57 -11.83
C VAL A 64 -2.67 13.66 -10.82
N GLY A 65 -4.00 13.71 -10.74
CA GLY A 65 -4.78 12.86 -9.85
C GLY A 65 -4.60 11.38 -10.17
N GLY A 66 -4.72 11.00 -11.44
CA GLY A 66 -4.53 9.62 -11.90
C GLY A 66 -3.13 9.08 -11.63
N ALA A 67 -2.09 9.90 -11.82
CA ALA A 67 -0.72 9.53 -11.50
C ALA A 67 -0.55 9.21 -10.01
N ASN A 68 -1.09 10.06 -9.13
CA ASN A 68 -1.04 9.84 -7.67
C ASN A 68 -1.79 8.56 -7.25
N GLY A 69 -2.99 8.34 -7.79
CA GLY A 69 -3.79 7.14 -7.50
C GLY A 69 -3.06 5.85 -7.91
N SER A 70 -2.43 5.85 -9.09
CA SER A 70 -1.69 4.69 -9.61
C SER A 70 -0.46 4.30 -8.78
N LEU A 71 0.11 5.23 -8.03
CA LEU A 71 1.30 5.02 -7.19
C LEU A 71 0.97 4.80 -5.70
N SER A 72 -0.31 4.63 -5.36
CA SER A 72 -0.76 4.45 -3.96
C SER A 72 -0.07 3.28 -3.24
N GLY A 73 0.14 2.16 -3.93
CA GLY A 73 0.88 1.01 -3.39
C GLY A 73 2.36 1.30 -3.15
N VAL A 74 2.99 2.04 -4.05
CA VAL A 74 4.39 2.50 -3.90
C VAL A 74 4.53 3.40 -2.68
N ALA A 75 3.65 4.39 -2.54
CA ALA A 75 3.65 5.30 -1.40
C ALA A 75 3.45 4.55 -0.07
N ALA A 76 2.52 3.60 -0.02
CA ALA A 76 2.28 2.78 1.17
C ALA A 76 3.50 1.95 1.55
N ALA A 77 4.15 1.28 0.59
CA ALA A 77 5.35 0.47 0.85
C ALA A 77 6.53 1.33 1.34
N ILE A 78 6.77 2.49 0.73
CA ILE A 78 7.83 3.42 1.14
C ILE A 78 7.60 3.91 2.57
N LEU A 79 6.41 4.46 2.83
CA LEU A 79 6.10 5.07 4.12
C LEU A 79 6.11 4.05 5.25
N VAL A 80 5.62 2.82 5.03
CA VAL A 80 5.67 1.77 6.03
C VAL A 80 7.10 1.31 6.28
N ALA A 81 7.93 1.19 5.26
CA ALA A 81 9.33 0.81 5.42
C ALA A 81 10.11 1.85 6.26
N ILE A 82 9.90 3.13 6.01
CA ILE A 82 10.48 4.22 6.80
C ILE A 82 9.95 4.18 8.24
N ALA A 83 8.66 3.94 8.44
CA ALA A 83 8.04 3.83 9.77
C ALA A 83 8.60 2.65 10.60
N ILE A 84 8.97 1.55 9.92
CA ILE A 84 9.66 0.40 10.53
C ILE A 84 11.13 0.72 10.83
N GLY A 85 11.70 1.77 10.20
CA GLY A 85 13.06 2.25 10.40
C GLY A 85 14.07 1.66 9.42
N VAL A 86 13.64 1.36 8.22
CA VAL A 86 14.50 1.12 7.04
C VAL A 86 15.03 2.45 6.55
N SER A 87 16.27 2.50 6.06
CA SER A 87 16.82 3.73 5.50
C SER A 87 16.03 4.19 4.27
N PRO A 88 15.87 5.50 4.06
CA PRO A 88 15.01 6.03 2.98
C PRO A 88 15.36 5.50 1.59
N GLY A 89 16.66 5.33 1.28
CA GLY A 89 17.10 4.80 -0.01
C GLY A 89 16.58 3.39 -0.27
N TYR A 90 16.68 2.50 0.71
CA TYR A 90 16.17 1.13 0.59
C TYR A 90 14.66 1.07 0.64
N ALA A 91 14.01 1.95 1.41
CA ALA A 91 12.56 2.07 1.40
C ALA A 91 12.01 2.43 0.01
N VAL A 92 12.66 3.36 -0.70
CA VAL A 92 12.31 3.71 -2.08
C VAL A 92 12.51 2.52 -3.03
N LEU A 93 13.61 1.78 -2.87
CA LEU A 93 13.95 0.62 -3.69
C LEU A 93 12.87 -0.46 -3.61
N ILE A 94 12.47 -0.84 -2.40
CA ILE A 94 11.39 -1.82 -2.20
C ILE A 94 10.03 -1.27 -2.60
N GLY A 95 9.77 0.02 -2.38
CA GLY A 95 8.54 0.66 -2.80
C GLY A 95 8.33 0.66 -4.31
N LEU A 96 9.36 0.98 -5.09
CA LEU A 96 9.30 0.93 -6.54
C LEU A 96 8.99 -0.47 -7.08
N SER A 97 9.42 -1.52 -6.35
CA SER A 97 9.17 -2.91 -6.74
C SER A 97 7.68 -3.29 -6.72
N VAL A 98 6.84 -2.57 -5.98
CA VAL A 98 5.38 -2.80 -5.93
C VAL A 98 4.58 -1.89 -6.86
N SER A 99 5.25 -1.23 -7.81
CA SER A 99 4.57 -0.40 -8.81
C SER A 99 3.46 -1.18 -9.53
N GLY A 100 2.31 -0.55 -9.72
CA GLY A 100 1.13 -1.17 -10.34
C GLY A 100 0.35 -2.11 -9.43
N THR A 101 0.69 -2.21 -8.15
CA THR A 101 -0.15 -2.88 -7.15
C THR A 101 -0.95 -1.85 -6.35
N GLY A 102 -2.10 -2.29 -5.78
CA GLY A 102 -2.90 -1.43 -4.94
C GLY A 102 -2.24 -1.11 -3.59
N ILE A 103 -2.87 -0.20 -2.84
CA ILE A 103 -2.35 0.28 -1.55
C ILE A 103 -2.19 -0.84 -0.51
N ILE A 104 -3.14 -1.80 -0.44
CA ILE A 104 -3.10 -2.90 0.53
C ILE A 104 -1.99 -3.90 0.23
N PRO A 105 -1.84 -4.42 -1.02
CA PRO A 105 -0.70 -5.27 -1.38
C PRO A 105 0.64 -4.58 -1.14
N GLY A 106 0.78 -3.30 -1.53
CA GLY A 106 1.97 -2.51 -1.30
C GLY A 106 2.31 -2.35 0.18
N PHE A 107 1.32 -2.05 1.00
CA PHE A 107 1.46 -1.94 2.45
C PHE A 107 1.95 -3.24 3.09
N ILE A 108 1.26 -4.37 2.81
CA ILE A 108 1.59 -5.66 3.43
C ILE A 108 2.97 -6.15 2.98
N ALA A 109 3.26 -6.09 1.68
CA ALA A 109 4.57 -6.48 1.15
C ALA A 109 5.68 -5.60 1.72
N GLY A 110 5.50 -4.28 1.73
CA GLY A 110 6.44 -3.33 2.32
C GLY A 110 6.66 -3.56 3.80
N TYR A 111 5.59 -3.82 4.57
CA TYR A 111 5.68 -4.12 6.00
C TYR A 111 6.52 -5.39 6.28
N LEU A 112 6.20 -6.49 5.61
CA LEU A 112 6.88 -7.77 5.84
C LEU A 112 8.37 -7.71 5.45
N VAL A 113 8.64 -7.16 4.26
CA VAL A 113 10.03 -7.09 3.76
C VAL A 113 10.87 -6.09 4.55
N SER A 114 10.28 -5.05 5.14
CA SER A 114 11.02 -4.08 5.94
C SER A 114 11.79 -4.69 7.11
N PHE A 115 11.29 -5.75 7.72
CA PHE A 115 12.03 -6.46 8.78
C PHE A 115 13.23 -7.20 8.22
N LEU A 116 13.10 -7.82 7.06
CA LEU A 116 14.21 -8.49 6.38
C LEU A 116 15.29 -7.47 5.98
N ILE A 117 14.88 -6.37 5.33
CA ILE A 117 15.81 -5.30 4.92
C ILE A 117 16.56 -4.73 6.12
N LYS A 118 15.85 -4.47 7.20
CA LYS A 118 16.47 -3.97 8.43
C LYS A 118 17.45 -4.97 9.05
N TRP A 119 17.16 -6.26 8.96
CA TRP A 119 18.08 -7.31 9.36
C TRP A 119 19.34 -7.33 8.45
N MET A 120 19.15 -7.16 7.14
CA MET A 120 20.25 -7.08 6.17
C MET A 120 21.13 -5.86 6.42
N GLU A 121 20.54 -4.67 6.59
CA GLU A 121 21.28 -3.43 6.95
C GLU A 121 22.15 -3.60 8.19
N LYS A 122 21.71 -4.42 9.15
CA LYS A 122 22.45 -4.63 10.41
C LYS A 122 23.56 -5.66 10.30
N ASN A 123 23.38 -6.70 9.48
CA ASN A 123 24.25 -7.88 9.48
C ASN A 123 25.18 -7.98 8.27
N ILE A 124 24.89 -7.24 7.19
CA ILE A 124 25.70 -7.26 5.98
C ILE A 124 26.60 -6.01 5.99
N PRO A 125 27.90 -6.16 5.70
CA PRO A 125 28.83 -5.02 5.64
C PRO A 125 28.38 -3.99 4.60
N GLY A 126 28.56 -2.69 4.92
CA GLY A 126 28.19 -1.59 4.05
C GLY A 126 28.76 -1.72 2.64
N GLY A 127 27.91 -1.53 1.64
CA GLY A 127 28.22 -1.71 0.21
C GLY A 127 27.72 -3.04 -0.36
N LEU A 128 27.77 -4.13 0.39
CA LEU A 128 27.18 -5.41 -0.03
C LEU A 128 25.69 -5.49 0.34
N ASP A 129 25.25 -4.76 1.33
CA ASP A 129 23.86 -4.66 1.75
C ASP A 129 22.96 -4.15 0.60
N LEU A 130 23.39 -3.11 -0.13
CA LEU A 130 22.67 -2.61 -1.30
C LEU A 130 22.48 -3.70 -2.36
N ILE A 131 23.54 -4.44 -2.68
CA ILE A 131 23.48 -5.51 -3.69
C ILE A 131 22.53 -6.62 -3.22
N ALA A 132 22.63 -7.02 -1.95
CA ALA A 132 21.76 -8.05 -1.37
C ALA A 132 20.27 -7.59 -1.38
N ILE A 133 20.00 -6.33 -1.09
CA ILE A 133 18.64 -5.78 -1.12
C ILE A 133 18.09 -5.73 -2.54
N ILE A 134 18.90 -5.37 -3.54
CA ILE A 134 18.49 -5.38 -4.94
C ILE A 134 18.18 -6.81 -5.41
N ILE A 135 19.02 -7.79 -5.07
CA ILE A 135 18.88 -9.16 -5.57
C ILE A 135 17.78 -9.94 -4.82
N VAL A 136 17.59 -9.70 -3.54
CA VAL A 136 16.65 -10.46 -2.70
C VAL A 136 15.45 -9.61 -2.28
N GLY A 137 15.69 -8.42 -1.75
CA GLY A 137 14.65 -7.57 -1.18
C GLY A 137 13.62 -7.11 -2.21
N ALA A 138 14.07 -6.57 -3.34
CA ALA A 138 13.18 -6.06 -4.38
C ALA A 138 12.33 -7.16 -5.03
N PRO A 139 12.88 -8.30 -5.50
CA PRO A 139 12.08 -9.40 -6.05
C PRO A 139 11.13 -10.01 -5.01
N LEU A 140 11.55 -10.17 -3.77
CA LEU A 140 10.70 -10.69 -2.70
C LEU A 140 9.52 -9.77 -2.43
N THR A 141 9.75 -8.45 -2.42
CA THR A 141 8.68 -7.46 -2.24
C THR A 141 7.65 -7.56 -3.37
N ARG A 142 8.12 -7.67 -4.61
CA ARG A 142 7.24 -7.84 -5.78
C ARG A 142 6.45 -9.14 -5.71
N PHE A 143 7.10 -10.22 -5.37
CA PHE A 143 6.46 -11.54 -5.23
C PHE A 143 5.35 -11.53 -4.18
N LEU A 144 5.62 -10.98 -3.00
CA LEU A 144 4.62 -10.86 -1.94
C LEU A 144 3.44 -9.99 -2.36
N ALA A 145 3.70 -8.84 -3.00
CA ALA A 145 2.64 -7.97 -3.48
C ALA A 145 1.75 -8.68 -4.52
N GLN A 146 2.33 -9.45 -5.43
CA GLN A 146 1.59 -10.23 -6.43
C GLN A 146 0.77 -11.36 -5.81
N LEU A 147 1.28 -12.01 -4.75
CA LEU A 147 0.53 -13.03 -4.00
C LEU A 147 -0.72 -12.46 -3.29
N ILE A 148 -0.62 -11.23 -2.81
CA ILE A 148 -1.70 -10.58 -2.07
C ILE A 148 -2.73 -9.93 -3.00
N THR A 149 -2.31 -9.46 -4.18
CA THR A 149 -3.17 -8.77 -5.14
C THR A 149 -4.44 -9.55 -5.51
N PRO A 150 -4.43 -10.86 -5.87
CA PRO A 150 -5.64 -11.58 -6.21
C PRO A 150 -6.63 -11.67 -5.05
N VAL A 151 -6.15 -11.76 -3.82
CA VAL A 151 -7.00 -11.78 -2.62
C VAL A 151 -7.74 -10.45 -2.48
N THR A 152 -7.05 -9.32 -2.67
CA THR A 152 -7.66 -7.98 -2.57
C THR A 152 -8.59 -7.66 -3.73
N VAL A 153 -8.25 -8.11 -4.94
CA VAL A 153 -9.08 -7.90 -6.15
C VAL A 153 -10.36 -8.72 -6.11
N SER A 154 -10.33 -9.95 -5.60
CA SER A 154 -11.53 -10.79 -5.45
C SER A 154 -12.59 -10.12 -4.58
N TYR A 155 -12.19 -9.39 -3.53
CA TYR A 155 -13.12 -8.64 -2.69
C TYR A 155 -13.77 -7.45 -3.42
N THR A 156 -13.03 -6.76 -4.29
CA THR A 156 -13.55 -5.62 -5.05
C THR A 156 -14.48 -6.05 -6.18
N HIS A 157 -14.21 -7.19 -6.83
CA HIS A 157 -15.06 -7.72 -7.89
C HIS A 157 -16.39 -8.30 -7.38
N LEU A 158 -16.42 -8.94 -6.22
CA LEU A 158 -17.67 -9.38 -5.60
C LEU A 158 -18.63 -8.21 -5.35
N ARG A 159 -18.11 -7.05 -4.98
CA ARG A 159 -18.89 -5.84 -4.75
C ARG A 159 -19.39 -5.16 -6.03
N ALA A 160 -18.61 -5.23 -7.12
CA ALA A 160 -18.99 -4.62 -8.40
C ALA A 160 -20.10 -5.39 -9.14
N HIS A 161 -20.23 -6.69 -8.92
CA HIS A 161 -21.32 -7.50 -9.47
C HIS A 161 -22.66 -7.26 -8.77
N GLU A 162 -22.64 -6.91 -7.49
CA GLU A 162 -23.84 -6.70 -6.68
C GLU A 162 -24.54 -5.37 -6.99
N THR A 163 -23.81 -4.33 -7.39
CA THR A 163 -24.36 -3.01 -7.72
C THR A 163 -24.89 -2.89 -9.15
N ARG A 164 -24.85 -3.95 -9.95
CA ARG A 164 -25.31 -3.93 -11.35
C ARG A 164 -26.70 -4.54 -11.57
N HIS A 165 -27.37 -4.92 -10.50
CA HIS A 165 -28.71 -5.55 -10.55
C HIS A 165 -29.84 -4.71 -9.95
N ASP A 166 -29.60 -3.39 -9.73
CA ASP A 166 -30.63 -2.43 -9.37
C ASP A 166 -30.85 -1.40 -10.48
#